data_abeb1b62ff90cbdb57d4cb48bf508a1c
#
_entry.id   abeb1b62ff90cbdb57d4cb48bf508a1c
#
_cell.length_a   1.000
_cell.length_b   1.000
_cell.length_c   1.000
_cell.angle_alpha   90.00
_cell.angle_beta   90.00
_cell.angle_gamma   90.00
#
_symmetry.space_group_name_H-M   'P 1'
#
loop_
_entity.id
_entity.type
_entity.pdbx_description
1 polymer ?
#
loop_
_entity_poly.entity_id
_entity_poly.type
_entity_poly.pdbx_seq_one_letter_code
_entity_poly.pdbx_strand_id
1 'polypeptide(L)'
;MTALAPGGHVDEARRYVLESRLATGGRGEVWSARDTVLDRPVAVKVLKSEYADDALFRTRFETEARHAAALHHPGIAAVFDYGQGSLDDGSGTPRPYLVMELVEGQPLSALLRPGAPLDPAATQELLAQAAVALGVAHAAGIVHRDVKPANLLVTPDRRVKVTDFGIARAAEGMALTQTGEVMGTPAYMSPEQAEGGTATAASDVYSLAVVAFECLAGRKPFVADTPVATAVAHLRNPVPELPDTVPASWA
;
A
#
# COMPACT_ATOMS: atom_id res chain seq x y z
N MET A 1 20.90 -18.86 3.69
CA MET A 1 19.80 -17.95 3.26
C MET A 1 20.45 -16.74 2.62
N THR A 2 20.57 -16.71 1.30
CA THR A 2 21.09 -15.52 0.60
C THR A 2 19.92 -14.51 0.57
N ALA A 3 19.96 -13.55 1.48
CA ALA A 3 19.03 -12.44 1.48
C ALA A 3 19.20 -11.65 0.17
N LEU A 4 18.14 -11.05 -0.34
CA LEU A 4 18.22 -10.06 -1.40
C LEU A 4 19.26 -8.99 -1.00
N ALA A 5 20.16 -8.65 -1.91
CA ALA A 5 21.25 -7.73 -1.63
C ALA A 5 21.49 -6.80 -2.84
N PRO A 6 22.10 -5.64 -2.62
CA PRO A 6 22.55 -4.78 -3.71
C PRO A 6 23.46 -5.55 -4.69
N GLY A 7 23.24 -5.36 -6.00
CA GLY A 7 23.90 -6.09 -7.07
C GLY A 7 23.28 -7.46 -7.41
N GLY A 8 22.32 -7.93 -6.59
CA GLY A 8 21.54 -9.14 -6.88
C GLY A 8 20.50 -8.91 -7.98
N HIS A 9 19.94 -10.00 -8.48
CA HIS A 9 18.91 -10.00 -9.51
C HIS A 9 17.65 -10.70 -8.99
N VAL A 10 16.49 -10.31 -9.51
CA VAL A 10 15.21 -10.94 -9.14
C VAL A 10 14.70 -11.91 -10.19
N ASP A 11 15.31 -11.92 -11.37
CA ASP A 11 14.94 -12.71 -12.53
C ASP A 11 16.14 -13.48 -13.09
N GLU A 12 15.87 -14.60 -13.76
CA GLU A 12 16.92 -15.44 -14.37
C GLU A 12 17.64 -14.74 -15.53
N ALA A 13 16.94 -13.86 -16.24
CA ALA A 13 17.50 -13.07 -17.34
C ALA A 13 18.43 -11.95 -16.87
N ARG A 14 18.56 -11.73 -15.55
CA ARG A 14 19.36 -10.67 -14.93
C ARG A 14 19.01 -9.27 -15.42
N ARG A 15 17.76 -9.06 -15.78
CA ARG A 15 17.27 -7.77 -16.27
C ARG A 15 17.15 -6.74 -15.18
N TYR A 16 16.65 -7.14 -14.00
CA TYR A 16 16.39 -6.23 -12.89
C TYR A 16 17.45 -6.36 -11.82
N VAL A 17 18.38 -5.41 -11.80
CA VAL A 17 19.49 -5.36 -10.83
C VAL A 17 19.08 -4.54 -9.62
N LEU A 18 19.11 -5.16 -8.43
CA LEU A 18 18.80 -4.49 -7.17
C LEU A 18 19.90 -3.50 -6.78
N GLU A 19 19.53 -2.27 -6.43
CA GLU A 19 20.47 -1.22 -6.04
C GLU A 19 20.43 -0.97 -4.52
N SER A 20 19.24 -0.66 -4.00
CA SER A 20 19.06 -0.40 -2.56
C SER A 20 17.67 -0.79 -2.11
N ARG A 21 17.56 -1.22 -0.86
CA ARG A 21 16.27 -1.55 -0.26
C ARG A 21 15.56 -0.29 0.20
N LEU A 22 14.34 -0.06 -0.32
CA LEU A 22 13.49 1.08 0.00
C LEU A 22 12.61 0.82 1.22
N ALA A 23 12.04 -0.40 1.30
CA ALA A 23 11.15 -0.76 2.40
C ALA A 23 11.14 -2.27 2.65
N THR A 24 10.84 -2.63 3.91
CA THR A 24 10.54 -4.02 4.31
C THR A 24 9.15 -4.04 4.94
N GLY A 25 8.29 -4.88 4.43
CA GLY A 25 6.92 -5.06 4.95
C GLY A 25 6.64 -6.50 5.39
N GLY A 26 5.46 -6.72 5.94
CA GLY A 26 5.01 -8.06 6.35
C GLY A 26 5.09 -9.08 5.23
N ARG A 27 4.79 -8.69 3.98
CA ARG A 27 4.66 -9.61 2.83
C ARG A 27 5.82 -9.62 1.85
N GLY A 28 6.77 -8.71 1.99
CA GLY A 28 7.88 -8.61 1.04
C GLY A 28 8.80 -7.43 1.28
N GLU A 29 9.72 -7.27 0.37
CA GLU A 29 10.67 -6.17 0.33
C GLU A 29 10.45 -5.36 -0.95
N VAL A 30 10.62 -4.04 -0.87
CA VAL A 30 10.63 -3.14 -2.02
C VAL A 30 12.04 -2.60 -2.21
N TRP A 31 12.54 -2.70 -3.42
CA TRP A 31 13.89 -2.33 -3.80
C TRP A 31 13.88 -1.27 -4.89
N SER A 32 14.80 -0.30 -4.81
CA SER A 32 15.27 0.43 -5.99
C SER A 32 16.08 -0.53 -6.83
N ALA A 33 15.81 -0.55 -8.12
CA ALA A 33 16.48 -1.41 -9.06
C ALA A 33 16.64 -0.73 -10.41
N ARG A 34 17.49 -1.30 -11.26
CA ARG A 34 17.70 -0.85 -12.63
C ARG A 34 17.19 -1.91 -13.61
N ASP A 35 16.32 -1.51 -14.52
CA ASP A 35 15.96 -2.28 -15.70
C ASP A 35 17.09 -2.12 -16.72
N THR A 36 17.95 -3.12 -16.87
CA THR A 36 19.14 -3.06 -17.72
C THR A 36 18.85 -3.14 -19.21
N VAL A 37 17.64 -3.58 -19.58
CA VAL A 37 17.21 -3.66 -20.99
C VAL A 37 16.70 -2.29 -21.48
N LEU A 38 15.91 -1.59 -20.65
CA LEU A 38 15.37 -0.28 -20.99
C LEU A 38 16.18 0.88 -20.39
N ASP A 39 17.25 0.56 -19.66
CA ASP A 39 18.18 1.51 -19.00
C ASP A 39 17.46 2.56 -18.16
N ARG A 40 16.54 2.14 -17.30
CA ARG A 40 15.74 3.02 -16.45
C ARG A 40 15.68 2.55 -14.99
N PRO A 41 15.53 3.49 -14.03
CA PRO A 41 15.26 3.13 -12.65
C PRO A 41 13.83 2.58 -12.50
N VAL A 42 13.67 1.60 -11.64
CA VAL A 42 12.38 0.95 -11.32
C VAL A 42 12.33 0.61 -9.84
N ALA A 43 11.11 0.44 -9.31
CA ALA A 43 10.92 -0.20 -8.01
C ALA A 43 10.56 -1.67 -8.22
N VAL A 44 11.17 -2.56 -7.45
CA VAL A 44 10.88 -4.00 -7.52
C VAL A 44 10.40 -4.47 -6.15
N LYS A 45 9.17 -4.97 -6.11
CA LYS A 45 8.58 -5.58 -4.92
C LYS A 45 8.72 -7.09 -5.03
N VAL A 46 9.43 -7.70 -4.08
CA VAL A 46 9.67 -9.14 -4.02
C VAL A 46 8.92 -9.73 -2.84
N LEU A 47 8.13 -10.77 -3.07
CA LEU A 47 7.39 -11.46 -2.02
C LEU A 47 8.33 -12.30 -1.14
N LYS A 48 7.97 -12.44 0.14
CA LYS A 48 8.64 -13.38 1.05
C LYS A 48 8.34 -14.83 0.67
N SER A 49 9.25 -15.74 1.02
CA SER A 49 9.15 -17.18 0.72
C SER A 49 7.85 -17.80 1.24
N GLU A 50 7.42 -17.44 2.44
CA GLU A 50 6.19 -17.96 3.06
C GLU A 50 4.92 -17.73 2.24
N TYR A 51 4.88 -16.66 1.45
CA TYR A 51 3.78 -16.37 0.51
C TYR A 51 4.04 -16.94 -0.89
N ALA A 52 5.30 -17.18 -1.24
CA ALA A 52 5.68 -17.78 -2.50
C ALA A 52 5.34 -19.27 -2.56
N ASP A 53 5.29 -19.96 -1.42
CA ASP A 53 4.95 -21.38 -1.34
C ASP A 53 3.45 -21.66 -1.55
N ASP A 54 2.58 -20.66 -1.32
CA ASP A 54 1.13 -20.79 -1.55
C ASP A 54 0.76 -20.51 -3.02
N ALA A 55 0.35 -21.58 -3.72
CA ALA A 55 -0.05 -21.49 -5.13
C ALA A 55 -1.28 -20.58 -5.35
N LEU A 56 -2.23 -20.56 -4.41
CA LEU A 56 -3.41 -19.71 -4.50
C LEU A 56 -3.03 -18.24 -4.33
N PHE A 57 -2.10 -17.96 -3.42
CA PHE A 57 -1.56 -16.61 -3.23
C PHE A 57 -0.84 -16.11 -4.49
N ARG A 58 0.01 -16.96 -5.10
CA ARG A 58 0.70 -16.60 -6.36
C ARG A 58 -0.27 -16.24 -7.48
N THR A 59 -1.29 -17.07 -7.69
CA THR A 59 -2.31 -16.83 -8.74
C THR A 59 -3.06 -15.51 -8.51
N ARG A 60 -3.41 -15.22 -7.27
CA ARG A 60 -4.09 -13.96 -6.92
C ARG A 60 -3.17 -12.76 -7.09
N PHE A 61 -1.92 -12.87 -6.66
CA PHE A 61 -0.92 -11.82 -6.82
C PHE A 61 -0.69 -11.49 -8.31
N GLU A 62 -0.60 -12.50 -9.17
CA GLU A 62 -0.49 -12.33 -10.62
C GLU A 62 -1.73 -11.65 -11.22
N THR A 63 -2.93 -12.08 -10.81
CA THR A 63 -4.20 -11.49 -11.29
C THR A 63 -4.29 -10.02 -10.91
N GLU A 64 -3.95 -9.66 -9.68
CA GLU A 64 -3.97 -8.29 -9.22
C GLU A 64 -2.87 -7.43 -9.84
N ALA A 65 -1.69 -8.00 -10.10
CA ALA A 65 -0.64 -7.35 -10.87
C ALA A 65 -1.13 -6.97 -12.27
N ARG A 66 -1.86 -7.86 -12.96
CA ARG A 66 -2.49 -7.57 -14.26
C ARG A 66 -3.53 -6.47 -14.19
N HIS A 67 -4.37 -6.47 -13.14
CA HIS A 67 -5.36 -5.41 -12.93
C HIS A 67 -4.67 -4.06 -12.68
N ALA A 68 -3.65 -4.02 -11.83
CA ALA A 68 -2.90 -2.79 -11.55
C ALA A 68 -2.15 -2.28 -12.80
N ALA A 69 -1.64 -3.19 -13.65
CA ALA A 69 -0.97 -2.83 -14.90
C ALA A 69 -1.91 -2.18 -15.93
N ALA A 70 -3.23 -2.38 -15.82
CA ALA A 70 -4.21 -1.73 -16.67
C ALA A 70 -4.52 -0.28 -16.27
N LEU A 71 -4.08 0.16 -15.09
CA LEU A 71 -4.31 1.52 -14.60
C LEU A 71 -3.27 2.50 -15.15
N HIS A 72 -3.73 3.52 -15.86
CA HIS A 72 -2.90 4.56 -16.44
C HIS A 72 -3.38 5.93 -15.95
N HIS A 73 -2.71 6.48 -14.95
CA HIS A 73 -3.02 7.80 -14.40
C HIS A 73 -1.77 8.41 -13.73
N PRO A 74 -1.49 9.70 -13.88
CA PRO A 74 -0.31 10.33 -13.28
C PRO A 74 -0.25 10.25 -11.76
N GLY A 75 -1.39 10.11 -11.09
CA GLY A 75 -1.50 9.90 -9.64
C GLY A 75 -1.44 8.42 -9.19
N ILE A 76 -1.15 7.48 -10.10
CA ILE A 76 -0.99 6.06 -9.80
C ILE A 76 0.42 5.62 -10.23
N ALA A 77 1.14 4.92 -9.36
CA ALA A 77 2.41 4.33 -9.75
C ALA A 77 2.19 3.21 -10.76
N ALA A 78 2.78 3.35 -11.96
CA ALA A 78 2.59 2.41 -13.05
C ALA A 78 3.23 1.05 -12.73
N VAL A 79 2.55 -0.04 -13.08
CA VAL A 79 3.11 -1.38 -13.08
C VAL A 79 3.68 -1.67 -14.46
N PHE A 80 4.94 -2.09 -14.50
CA PHE A 80 5.67 -2.31 -15.75
C PHE A 80 5.83 -3.78 -16.12
N ASP A 81 6.01 -4.65 -15.10
CA ASP A 81 6.26 -6.06 -15.33
C ASP A 81 5.90 -6.90 -14.09
N TYR A 82 5.70 -8.18 -14.29
CA TYR A 82 5.50 -9.19 -13.26
C TYR A 82 6.27 -10.44 -13.65
N GLY A 83 6.92 -11.07 -12.69
CA GLY A 83 7.63 -12.32 -12.93
C GLY A 83 7.77 -13.18 -11.69
N GLN A 84 8.37 -14.34 -11.90
CA GLN A 84 8.77 -15.26 -10.84
C GLN A 84 10.23 -15.59 -11.07
N GLY A 85 11.07 -15.33 -10.08
CA GLY A 85 12.51 -15.59 -10.15
C GLY A 85 12.94 -16.59 -9.11
N SER A 86 13.90 -17.43 -9.47
CA SER A 86 14.61 -18.29 -8.52
C SER A 86 15.63 -17.42 -7.79
N LEU A 87 15.42 -17.17 -6.50
CA LEU A 87 16.49 -16.62 -5.67
C LEU A 87 17.42 -17.78 -5.27
N ASP A 88 18.73 -17.52 -5.30
CA ASP A 88 19.77 -18.46 -4.82
C ASP A 88 19.73 -18.65 -3.30
N ASP A 89 18.55 -18.88 -2.73
CA ASP A 89 18.35 -19.13 -1.31
C ASP A 89 18.30 -20.62 -0.94
N GLY A 90 18.51 -21.48 -1.94
CA GLY A 90 18.48 -22.93 -1.79
C GLY A 90 17.08 -23.53 -1.62
N SER A 91 16.01 -22.73 -1.65
CA SER A 91 14.65 -23.23 -1.53
C SER A 91 14.14 -23.87 -2.82
N GLY A 92 14.66 -23.45 -3.96
CA GLY A 92 14.16 -23.82 -5.28
C GLY A 92 12.75 -23.28 -5.58
N THR A 93 12.16 -22.52 -4.66
CA THR A 93 10.82 -21.94 -4.82
C THR A 93 10.90 -20.63 -5.57
N PRO A 94 10.21 -20.51 -6.73
CA PRO A 94 10.15 -19.24 -7.46
C PRO A 94 9.49 -18.15 -6.59
N ARG A 95 10.14 -17.00 -6.46
CA ARG A 95 9.59 -15.85 -5.76
C ARG A 95 8.93 -14.89 -6.73
N PRO A 96 7.63 -14.62 -6.57
CA PRO A 96 6.97 -13.60 -7.35
C PRO A 96 7.54 -12.22 -7.06
N TYR A 97 7.73 -11.45 -8.12
CA TYR A 97 8.12 -10.04 -8.04
C TYR A 97 7.26 -9.18 -8.95
N LEU A 98 7.12 -7.92 -8.59
CA LEU A 98 6.42 -6.90 -9.35
C LEU A 98 7.38 -5.75 -9.64
N VAL A 99 7.47 -5.34 -10.89
CA VAL A 99 8.26 -4.18 -11.31
C VAL A 99 7.32 -3.01 -11.56
N MET A 100 7.61 -1.89 -10.92
CA MET A 100 6.76 -0.71 -10.97
C MET A 100 7.58 0.57 -11.10
N GLU A 101 6.92 1.66 -11.33
CA GLU A 101 7.50 3.00 -11.32
C GLU A 101 8.23 3.26 -10.00
N LEU A 102 9.50 3.67 -10.10
CA LEU A 102 10.22 4.22 -8.97
C LEU A 102 9.80 5.68 -8.79
N VAL A 103 9.01 5.92 -7.76
CA VAL A 103 8.52 7.27 -7.44
C VAL A 103 9.58 8.01 -6.63
N GLU A 104 10.10 9.11 -7.17
CA GLU A 104 10.98 10.02 -6.45
C GLU A 104 10.16 10.85 -5.46
N GLY A 105 10.03 10.35 -4.24
CA GLY A 105 9.20 10.96 -3.20
C GLY A 105 9.32 10.21 -1.88
N GLN A 106 8.51 10.61 -0.92
CA GLN A 106 8.43 9.94 0.37
C GLN A 106 6.98 9.60 0.70
N PRO A 107 6.73 8.53 1.46
CA PRO A 107 5.39 8.20 1.89
C PRO A 107 4.81 9.32 2.78
N LEU A 108 3.52 9.60 2.62
CA LEU A 108 2.82 10.59 3.45
C LEU A 108 3.02 10.31 4.95
N SER A 109 3.16 9.04 5.32
CA SER A 109 3.49 8.64 6.70
C SER A 109 4.81 9.23 7.23
N ALA A 110 5.77 9.55 6.38
CA ALA A 110 7.02 10.20 6.79
C ALA A 110 6.83 11.71 7.08
N LEU A 111 5.76 12.31 6.59
CA LEU A 111 5.38 13.69 6.86
C LEU A 111 4.55 13.82 8.15
N LEU A 112 3.90 12.75 8.58
CA LEU A 112 3.06 12.74 9.77
C LEU A 112 3.91 12.60 11.03
N ARG A 113 3.70 13.48 11.99
CA ARG A 113 4.34 13.45 13.31
C ARG A 113 3.26 13.43 14.39
N PRO A 114 3.37 12.57 15.40
CA PRO A 114 2.40 12.53 16.50
C PRO A 114 2.23 13.92 17.16
N GLY A 115 0.99 14.35 17.27
CA GLY A 115 0.64 15.64 17.87
C GLY A 115 0.92 16.88 17.00
N ALA A 116 1.40 16.71 15.76
CA ALA A 116 1.68 17.80 14.83
C ALA A 116 0.83 17.67 13.57
N PRO A 117 -0.34 18.32 13.51
CA PRO A 117 -1.20 18.28 12.32
C PRO A 117 -0.52 18.95 11.13
N LEU A 118 -0.85 18.50 9.93
CA LEU A 118 -0.47 19.17 8.68
C LEU A 118 -1.37 20.38 8.45
N ASP A 119 -0.87 21.32 7.65
CA ASP A 119 -1.67 22.45 7.19
C ASP A 119 -2.94 21.95 6.45
N PRO A 120 -4.15 22.47 6.79
CA PRO A 120 -5.39 22.01 6.17
C PRO A 120 -5.43 22.18 4.65
N ALA A 121 -4.91 23.30 4.10
CA ALA A 121 -4.90 23.53 2.66
C ALA A 121 -3.97 22.54 1.95
N ALA A 122 -2.79 22.27 2.52
CA ALA A 122 -1.87 21.26 2.02
C ALA A 122 -2.48 19.84 2.09
N THR A 123 -3.17 19.52 3.17
CA THR A 123 -3.88 18.25 3.33
C THR A 123 -4.94 18.09 2.26
N GLN A 124 -5.76 19.11 2.01
CA GLN A 124 -6.78 19.12 0.98
C GLN A 124 -6.19 18.84 -0.42
N GLU A 125 -5.12 19.56 -0.76
CA GLU A 125 -4.45 19.40 -2.05
C GLU A 125 -3.95 17.97 -2.27
N LEU A 126 -3.29 17.38 -1.28
CA LEU A 126 -2.75 16.02 -1.37
C LEU A 126 -3.87 14.97 -1.46
N LEU A 127 -4.90 15.09 -0.61
CA LEU A 127 -5.97 14.10 -0.57
C LEU A 127 -6.92 14.21 -1.77
N ALA A 128 -7.12 15.40 -2.33
CA ALA A 128 -7.87 15.56 -3.58
C ALA A 128 -7.19 14.81 -4.73
N GLN A 129 -5.86 14.87 -4.83
CA GLN A 129 -5.12 14.11 -5.84
C GLN A 129 -5.26 12.59 -5.62
N ALA A 130 -5.16 12.13 -4.38
CA ALA A 130 -5.36 10.72 -4.03
C ALA A 130 -6.79 10.26 -4.38
N ALA A 131 -7.80 11.06 -4.07
CA ALA A 131 -9.20 10.76 -4.39
C ALA A 131 -9.45 10.64 -5.90
N VAL A 132 -8.86 11.53 -6.71
CA VAL A 132 -8.95 11.45 -8.18
C VAL A 132 -8.30 10.16 -8.68
N ALA A 133 -7.11 9.80 -8.17
CA ALA A 133 -6.42 8.57 -8.56
C ALA A 133 -7.23 7.31 -8.19
N LEU A 134 -7.79 7.26 -6.98
CA LEU A 134 -8.67 6.17 -6.56
C LEU A 134 -9.94 6.11 -7.40
N GLY A 135 -10.54 7.26 -7.74
CA GLY A 135 -11.71 7.33 -8.62
C GLY A 135 -11.46 6.73 -10.01
N VAL A 136 -10.27 6.91 -10.57
CA VAL A 136 -9.88 6.27 -11.84
C VAL A 136 -9.81 4.75 -11.69
N ALA A 137 -9.23 4.25 -10.60
CA ALA A 137 -9.19 2.81 -10.33
C ALA A 137 -10.59 2.24 -10.13
N HIS A 138 -11.45 2.92 -9.38
CA HIS A 138 -12.84 2.51 -9.13
C HIS A 138 -13.65 2.45 -10.43
N ALA A 139 -13.47 3.42 -11.33
CA ALA A 139 -14.12 3.40 -12.65
C ALA A 139 -13.69 2.20 -13.51
N ALA A 140 -12.48 1.68 -13.29
CA ALA A 140 -11.98 0.44 -13.89
C ALA A 140 -12.37 -0.84 -13.12
N GLY A 141 -13.20 -0.73 -12.08
CA GLY A 141 -13.61 -1.86 -11.24
C GLY A 141 -12.53 -2.34 -10.25
N ILE A 142 -11.48 -1.55 -10.03
CA ILE A 142 -10.36 -1.91 -9.18
C ILE A 142 -10.46 -1.14 -7.85
N VAL A 143 -10.53 -1.88 -6.74
CA VAL A 143 -10.55 -1.35 -5.37
C VAL A 143 -9.16 -1.49 -4.77
N HIS A 144 -8.67 -0.44 -4.10
CA HIS A 144 -7.32 -0.42 -3.52
C HIS A 144 -7.20 -1.31 -2.27
N ARG A 145 -8.20 -1.30 -1.39
CA ARG A 145 -8.34 -2.14 -0.17
C ARG A 145 -7.34 -1.89 0.96
N ASP A 146 -6.30 -1.09 0.75
CA ASP A 146 -5.25 -0.79 1.74
C ASP A 146 -4.78 0.68 1.65
N VAL A 147 -5.75 1.61 1.54
CA VAL A 147 -5.45 3.05 1.54
C VAL A 147 -4.93 3.44 2.92
N LYS A 148 -3.70 3.98 2.95
CA LYS A 148 -3.03 4.44 4.16
C LYS A 148 -1.89 5.39 3.81
N PRO A 149 -1.36 6.20 4.74
CA PRO A 149 -0.29 7.16 4.45
C PRO A 149 0.98 6.54 3.86
N ALA A 150 1.28 5.27 4.19
CA ALA A 150 2.46 4.57 3.65
C ALA A 150 2.35 4.27 2.14
N ASN A 151 1.12 4.19 1.61
CA ASN A 151 0.84 3.87 0.21
C ASN A 151 0.51 5.13 -0.63
N LEU A 152 0.63 6.32 -0.04
CA LEU A 152 0.47 7.62 -0.70
C LEU A 152 1.85 8.29 -0.76
N LEU A 153 2.54 8.19 -1.90
CA LEU A 153 3.86 8.80 -2.05
C LEU A 153 3.71 10.26 -2.48
N VAL A 154 4.38 11.15 -1.76
CA VAL A 154 4.40 12.59 -2.02
C VAL A 154 5.74 12.97 -2.63
N THR A 155 5.70 13.48 -3.86
CA THR A 155 6.87 13.94 -4.60
C THR A 155 7.29 15.35 -4.14
N PRO A 156 8.53 15.80 -4.45
CA PRO A 156 9.00 17.14 -4.08
C PRO A 156 8.14 18.28 -4.65
N ASP A 157 7.51 18.09 -5.80
CA ASP A 157 6.56 19.03 -6.42
C ASP A 157 5.12 18.88 -5.90
N ARG A 158 4.97 18.19 -4.74
CA ARG A 158 3.69 17.99 -4.03
C ARG A 158 2.63 17.23 -4.82
N ARG A 159 3.06 16.35 -5.71
CA ARG A 159 2.15 15.41 -6.35
C ARG A 159 2.01 14.15 -5.52
N VAL A 160 0.82 13.56 -5.58
CA VAL A 160 0.55 12.28 -4.91
C VAL A 160 0.54 11.16 -5.94
N LYS A 161 1.26 10.09 -5.62
CA LYS A 161 1.15 8.81 -6.33
C LYS A 161 0.67 7.71 -5.39
N VAL A 162 -0.44 7.11 -5.74
CA VAL A 162 -1.00 5.94 -5.04
C VAL A 162 -0.24 4.70 -5.49
N THR A 163 0.25 3.92 -4.53
CA THR A 163 1.02 2.69 -4.77
C THR A 163 0.35 1.50 -4.09
N ASP A 164 0.79 0.29 -4.42
CA ASP A 164 0.38 -0.94 -3.73
C ASP A 164 -1.14 -1.20 -3.75
N PHE A 165 -1.79 -0.99 -4.91
CA PHE A 165 -3.17 -1.43 -5.12
C PHE A 165 -3.32 -2.89 -4.73
N GLY A 166 -3.89 -3.13 -3.59
CA GLY A 166 -4.31 -4.39 -2.92
C GLY A 166 -3.69 -5.73 -3.30
N ILE A 167 -2.58 -5.70 -4.07
CA ILE A 167 -1.95 -6.83 -4.77
C ILE A 167 -1.70 -8.06 -3.87
N ALA A 168 -1.83 -7.91 -2.57
CA ALA A 168 -1.62 -9.01 -1.64
C ALA A 168 -2.81 -9.27 -0.70
N ARG A 169 -3.87 -8.44 -0.73
CA ARG A 169 -5.00 -8.56 0.23
C ARG A 169 -6.17 -9.38 -0.27
N ALA A 170 -6.35 -9.54 -1.58
CA ALA A 170 -7.40 -10.41 -2.12
C ALA A 170 -7.13 -11.91 -1.83
N ALA A 171 -5.91 -12.25 -1.40
CA ALA A 171 -5.56 -13.61 -0.98
C ALA A 171 -6.12 -13.98 0.40
N GLU A 172 -6.42 -12.99 1.24
CA GLU A 172 -6.82 -13.19 2.61
C GLU A 172 -8.29 -12.81 2.75
N GLY A 173 -9.17 -13.79 2.63
CA GLY A 173 -10.51 -13.68 3.17
C GLY A 173 -10.41 -13.55 4.69
N MET A 174 -10.96 -12.46 5.24
CA MET A 174 -11.04 -12.10 6.64
C MET A 174 -9.76 -11.57 7.29
N ALA A 175 -9.85 -10.36 7.80
CA ALA A 175 -8.83 -9.73 8.62
C ALA A 175 -8.58 -10.43 9.98
N LEU A 176 -9.46 -11.34 10.37
CA LEU A 176 -9.32 -12.15 11.57
C LEU A 176 -8.89 -13.57 11.16
N THR A 177 -7.63 -13.92 11.37
CA THR A 177 -7.17 -15.30 11.19
C THR A 177 -7.84 -16.23 12.20
N GLN A 178 -7.89 -17.54 11.94
CA GLN A 178 -8.37 -18.54 12.92
C GLN A 178 -7.59 -18.47 14.24
N THR A 179 -6.43 -17.83 14.25
CA THR A 179 -5.60 -17.61 15.45
C THR A 179 -5.94 -16.34 16.21
N GLY A 180 -6.94 -15.55 15.76
CA GLY A 180 -7.32 -14.27 16.40
C GLY A 180 -6.37 -13.12 16.15
N GLU A 181 -5.41 -13.25 15.21
CA GLU A 181 -4.51 -12.19 14.82
C GLU A 181 -5.13 -11.36 13.67
N VAL A 182 -5.13 -10.05 13.84
CA VAL A 182 -5.51 -9.12 12.76
C VAL A 182 -4.30 -8.88 11.87
N MET A 183 -4.37 -9.37 10.63
CA MET A 183 -3.30 -9.19 9.68
C MET A 183 -3.39 -7.82 9.00
N GLY A 184 -2.37 -7.00 9.13
CA GLY A 184 -2.29 -5.65 8.54
C GLY A 184 -2.38 -4.53 9.57
N THR A 185 -2.57 -3.31 9.08
CA THR A 185 -2.71 -2.12 9.93
C THR A 185 -4.19 -1.79 10.12
N PRO A 186 -4.85 -2.19 11.20
CA PRO A 186 -6.29 -1.99 11.40
C PRO A 186 -6.70 -0.52 11.51
N ALA A 187 -5.73 0.38 11.72
CA ALA A 187 -5.96 1.80 11.96
C ALA A 187 -6.62 2.57 10.79
N TYR A 188 -6.68 1.99 9.60
CA TYR A 188 -7.30 2.60 8.41
C TYR A 188 -8.36 1.69 7.78
N MET A 189 -8.70 0.60 8.47
CA MET A 189 -9.64 -0.39 7.98
C MET A 189 -11.07 0.16 7.99
N SER A 190 -11.83 -0.10 6.94
CA SER A 190 -13.24 0.26 6.93
C SER A 190 -14.08 -0.68 7.80
N PRO A 191 -15.26 -0.23 8.29
CA PRO A 191 -16.15 -1.06 9.11
C PRO A 191 -16.45 -2.42 8.46
N GLU A 192 -16.83 -2.46 7.19
CA GLU A 192 -17.13 -3.69 6.48
C GLU A 192 -15.93 -4.64 6.38
N GLN A 193 -14.71 -4.10 6.25
CA GLN A 193 -13.50 -4.92 6.30
C GLN A 193 -13.24 -5.49 7.71
N ALA A 194 -13.52 -4.70 8.76
CA ALA A 194 -13.40 -5.15 10.14
C ALA A 194 -14.39 -6.26 10.49
N GLU A 195 -15.57 -6.28 9.85
CA GLU A 195 -16.56 -7.35 9.93
C GLU A 195 -16.21 -8.59 9.09
N GLY A 196 -15.13 -8.53 8.30
CA GLY A 196 -14.76 -9.61 7.38
C GLY A 196 -15.49 -9.58 6.05
N GLY A 197 -16.16 -8.48 5.73
CA GLY A 197 -16.82 -8.24 4.46
C GLY A 197 -15.85 -7.90 3.33
N THR A 198 -16.40 -7.87 2.12
CA THR A 198 -15.62 -7.50 0.93
C THR A 198 -15.44 -5.99 0.85
N ALA A 199 -14.18 -5.55 0.69
CA ALA A 199 -13.88 -4.14 0.47
C ALA A 199 -14.44 -3.65 -0.87
N THR A 200 -14.97 -2.43 -0.87
CA THR A 200 -15.56 -1.76 -2.02
C THR A 200 -14.89 -0.40 -2.26
N ALA A 201 -15.31 0.34 -3.28
CA ALA A 201 -14.88 1.72 -3.47
C ALA A 201 -15.19 2.60 -2.25
N ALA A 202 -16.29 2.35 -1.54
CA ALA A 202 -16.63 3.06 -0.30
C ALA A 202 -15.62 2.77 0.83
N SER A 203 -15.06 1.56 0.87
CA SER A 203 -14.01 1.22 1.83
C SER A 203 -12.75 2.06 1.64
N ASP A 204 -12.35 2.30 0.39
CA ASP A 204 -11.19 3.16 0.08
C ASP A 204 -11.47 4.62 0.46
N VAL A 205 -12.70 5.10 0.22
CA VAL A 205 -13.13 6.46 0.63
C VAL A 205 -13.09 6.60 2.15
N TYR A 206 -13.60 5.61 2.89
CA TYR A 206 -13.50 5.59 4.36
C TYR A 206 -12.04 5.64 4.83
N SER A 207 -11.20 4.79 4.28
CA SER A 207 -9.77 4.76 4.63
C SER A 207 -9.07 6.09 4.32
N LEU A 208 -9.41 6.73 3.19
CA LEU A 208 -8.89 8.05 2.84
C LEU A 208 -9.38 9.13 3.82
N ALA A 209 -10.62 9.05 4.30
CA ALA A 209 -11.14 9.95 5.35
C ALA A 209 -10.40 9.76 6.69
N VAL A 210 -10.04 8.53 7.05
CA VAL A 210 -9.19 8.24 8.20
C VAL A 210 -7.80 8.86 8.04
N VAL A 211 -7.21 8.80 6.85
CA VAL A 211 -5.94 9.50 6.54
C VAL A 211 -6.12 11.02 6.68
N ALA A 212 -7.24 11.57 6.19
CA ALA A 212 -7.54 12.99 6.33
C ALA A 212 -7.59 13.43 7.80
N PHE A 213 -8.30 12.66 8.62
CA PHE A 213 -8.37 12.91 10.05
C PHE A 213 -6.98 12.91 10.70
N GLU A 214 -6.13 11.91 10.38
CA GLU A 214 -4.78 11.85 10.93
C GLU A 214 -3.93 13.05 10.50
N CYS A 215 -4.01 13.47 9.25
CA CYS A 215 -3.31 14.67 8.76
C CYS A 215 -3.75 15.93 9.53
N LEU A 216 -5.05 16.11 9.72
CA LEU A 216 -5.63 17.32 10.31
C LEU A 216 -5.56 17.34 11.84
N ALA A 217 -5.65 16.18 12.48
CA ALA A 217 -5.66 16.07 13.94
C ALA A 217 -4.26 15.73 14.53
N GLY A 218 -3.28 15.34 13.71
CA GLY A 218 -1.97 14.86 14.17
C GLY A 218 -2.05 13.53 14.96
N ARG A 219 -3.19 12.85 14.91
CA ARG A 219 -3.45 11.55 15.54
C ARG A 219 -4.49 10.77 14.76
N LYS A 220 -4.46 9.46 14.86
CA LYS A 220 -5.50 8.61 14.28
C LYS A 220 -6.83 8.75 15.02
N PRO A 221 -7.98 8.60 14.32
CA PRO A 221 -9.30 8.68 14.95
C PRO A 221 -9.52 7.54 15.95
N PHE A 222 -9.04 6.35 15.65
CA PHE A 222 -9.21 5.15 16.45
C PHE A 222 -7.86 4.48 16.71
N VAL A 223 -7.54 4.32 18.01
CA VAL A 223 -6.35 3.61 18.50
C VAL A 223 -6.75 2.88 19.78
N ALA A 224 -6.40 1.62 19.88
CA ALA A 224 -6.62 0.81 21.09
C ALA A 224 -5.39 -0.08 21.35
N ASP A 225 -5.37 -0.73 22.53
CA ASP A 225 -4.23 -1.51 23.02
C ASP A 225 -3.90 -2.73 22.13
N THR A 226 -4.87 -3.21 21.37
CA THR A 226 -4.69 -4.37 20.48
C THR A 226 -5.18 -4.05 19.06
N PRO A 227 -4.62 -4.72 18.04
CA PRO A 227 -5.13 -4.62 16.67
C PRO A 227 -6.62 -4.93 16.54
N VAL A 228 -7.10 -5.96 17.26
CA VAL A 228 -8.52 -6.34 17.27
C VAL A 228 -9.38 -5.24 17.88
N ALA A 229 -8.97 -4.68 19.02
CA ALA A 229 -9.70 -3.59 19.66
C ALA A 229 -9.74 -2.33 18.79
N THR A 230 -8.67 -2.04 18.03
CA THR A 230 -8.67 -0.95 17.05
C THR A 230 -9.66 -1.21 15.91
N ALA A 231 -9.72 -2.43 15.37
CA ALA A 231 -10.71 -2.80 14.35
C ALA A 231 -12.15 -2.66 14.89
N VAL A 232 -12.41 -3.11 16.12
CA VAL A 232 -13.71 -2.96 16.78
C VAL A 232 -14.07 -1.49 17.00
N ALA A 233 -13.09 -0.61 17.27
CA ALA A 233 -13.34 0.82 17.42
C ALA A 233 -13.86 1.44 16.11
N HIS A 234 -13.40 1.01 14.94
CA HIS A 234 -13.95 1.45 13.65
C HIS A 234 -15.42 1.03 13.41
N LEU A 235 -15.86 -0.04 14.10
CA LEU A 235 -17.26 -0.53 14.01
C LEU A 235 -18.21 0.18 14.96
N ARG A 236 -17.75 0.54 16.16
CA ARG A 236 -18.63 0.85 17.28
C ARG A 236 -18.51 2.26 17.81
N ASN A 237 -17.35 2.90 17.64
CA ASN A 237 -17.10 4.20 18.23
C ASN A 237 -17.57 5.31 17.27
N PRO A 238 -18.14 6.40 17.80
CA PRO A 238 -18.40 7.58 16.99
C PRO A 238 -17.08 8.18 16.49
N VAL A 239 -17.11 8.79 15.30
CA VAL A 239 -15.97 9.52 14.77
C VAL A 239 -15.63 10.67 15.72
N PRO A 240 -14.39 10.80 16.19
CA PRO A 240 -14.00 11.92 17.04
C PRO A 240 -14.12 13.26 16.30
N GLU A 241 -14.38 14.32 17.03
CA GLU A 241 -14.36 15.67 16.46
C GLU A 241 -12.96 16.08 16.00
N LEU A 242 -12.89 16.84 14.92
CA LEU A 242 -11.66 17.48 14.47
C LEU A 242 -11.29 18.62 15.46
N PRO A 243 -9.99 18.95 15.60
CA PRO A 243 -9.58 20.09 16.41
C PRO A 243 -10.18 21.40 15.89
N ASP A 244 -10.48 22.35 16.81
CA ASP A 244 -11.01 23.69 16.49
C ASP A 244 -10.11 24.50 15.54
N THR A 245 -8.85 24.10 15.38
CA THR A 245 -7.90 24.70 14.45
C THR A 245 -8.18 24.33 12.98
N VAL A 246 -9.01 23.32 12.75
CA VAL A 246 -9.41 22.89 11.39
C VAL A 246 -10.59 23.75 10.94
N PRO A 247 -10.56 24.34 9.73
CA PRO A 247 -11.66 25.15 9.23
C PRO A 247 -12.99 24.36 9.21
N ALA A 248 -14.10 25.04 9.55
CA ALA A 248 -15.43 24.42 9.58
C ALA A 248 -15.88 23.81 8.24
N SER A 249 -15.24 24.18 7.13
CA SER A 249 -15.49 23.56 5.81
C SER A 249 -15.06 22.09 5.72
N TRP A 250 -14.38 21.58 6.74
CA TRP A 250 -13.98 20.17 6.84
C TRP A 250 -14.90 19.33 7.77
N ALA A 251 -15.77 19.99 8.54
CA ALA A 251 -16.67 19.37 9.53
C ALA A 251 -17.94 18.80 8.89
#